data_0758a81779a902849bafeed8da2356e1
#
_entry.id   0758a81779a902849bafeed8da2356e1
#
_cell.length_a   1.000
_cell.length_b   1.000
_cell.length_c   1.000
_cell.angle_alpha   90.00
_cell.angle_beta   90.00
_cell.angle_gamma   90.00
#
_symmetry.space_group_name_H-M   'P 1'
#
loop_
_entity.id
_entity.type
_entity.pdbx_description
1 polymer ?
#
loop_
_entity_poly.entity_id
_entity_poly.type
_entity_poly.pdbx_seq_one_letter_code
_entity_poly.pdbx_strand_id
1 'polypeptide(L)'
;MTERLSDTHLASKYDRLDILRYLYDKAEDKGVKHVLHSGDFTDGRSSRNEQIFELKEPSYEGQIQYCVEKYPEFSGKTYVIQGNHDDWWYKSNGSEIVKAIAKERDDIVYLGADVADMKIGKLRVRLFHGAGGNAYAKSYRLQKYADSIPLVERPDILQTGHIHQSFYMKQGNTHCFQTSCLQDLTPFERSMGFNNDKSVWWVDVYFDNRGNIY
;
A
#
# COMPACT_ATOMS: atom_id res chain seq x y z
N MET A 1 18.11 -0.36 -2.37
CA MET A 1 17.13 -0.32 -1.25
C MET A 1 15.76 0.11 -1.78
N THR A 2 14.69 -0.52 -1.33
CA THR A 2 13.31 -0.09 -1.59
C THR A 2 12.58 0.03 -0.26
N GLU A 3 11.69 1.00 -0.14
CA GLU A 3 10.73 1.07 0.96
C GLU A 3 9.38 0.49 0.51
N ARG A 4 8.70 -0.19 1.43
CA ARG A 4 7.42 -0.86 1.19
C ARG A 4 6.43 -0.44 2.23
N LEU A 5 5.39 0.22 1.80
CA LEU A 5 4.30 0.67 2.64
C LEU A 5 2.95 0.39 1.99
N SER A 6 1.88 0.57 2.72
CA SER A 6 0.50 0.39 2.29
C SER A 6 -0.45 1.10 3.24
N ASP A 7 -1.71 1.16 2.88
CA ASP A 7 -2.81 1.50 3.78
C ASP A 7 -2.55 2.81 4.54
N THR A 8 -2.25 3.87 3.80
CA THR A 8 -2.00 5.21 4.37
C THR A 8 -3.30 5.91 4.77
N HIS A 9 -4.43 5.56 4.16
CA HIS A 9 -5.76 6.09 4.45
C HIS A 9 -5.77 7.62 4.60
N LEU A 10 -5.12 8.31 3.67
CA LEU A 10 -5.05 9.77 3.71
C LEU A 10 -6.42 10.41 3.64
N ALA A 11 -6.55 11.57 4.26
CA ALA A 11 -7.79 12.28 4.49
C ALA A 11 -8.71 11.65 5.55
N SER A 12 -8.31 10.57 6.21
CA SER A 12 -8.90 10.10 7.46
C SER A 12 -8.46 11.00 8.62
N LYS A 13 -9.32 11.19 9.63
CA LYS A 13 -8.92 11.82 10.90
C LYS A 13 -7.90 10.99 11.68
N TYR A 14 -7.76 9.73 11.30
CA TYR A 14 -6.86 8.76 11.93
C TYR A 14 -5.58 8.53 11.13
N ASP A 15 -5.38 9.20 9.96
CA ASP A 15 -4.14 9.08 9.20
C ASP A 15 -2.93 9.55 10.02
N ARG A 16 -1.82 8.87 9.86
CA ARG A 16 -0.55 9.17 10.54
C ARG A 16 0.43 9.81 9.57
N LEU A 17 0.02 10.97 9.07
CA LEU A 17 0.83 11.79 8.18
C LEU A 17 2.19 12.17 8.79
N ASP A 18 2.26 12.27 10.12
CA ASP A 18 3.50 12.49 10.86
C ASP A 18 4.50 11.34 10.68
N ILE A 19 4.03 10.10 10.80
CA ILE A 19 4.84 8.89 10.56
C ILE A 19 5.22 8.80 9.08
N LEU A 20 4.27 9.04 8.18
CA LEU A 20 4.53 9.00 6.74
C LEU A 20 5.66 9.98 6.34
N ARG A 21 5.62 11.22 6.83
CA ARG A 21 6.67 12.20 6.60
C ARG A 21 8.02 11.74 7.12
N TYR A 22 8.07 11.27 8.36
CA TYR A 22 9.29 10.73 8.95
C TYR A 22 9.89 9.58 8.10
N LEU A 23 9.05 8.70 7.57
CA LEU A 23 9.50 7.59 6.73
C LEU A 23 10.08 8.07 5.40
N TYR A 24 9.45 9.06 4.76
CA TYR A 24 9.97 9.64 3.52
C TYR A 24 11.28 10.41 3.73
N ASP A 25 11.41 11.15 4.84
CA ASP A 25 12.68 11.79 5.23
C ASP A 25 13.78 10.73 5.39
N LYS A 26 13.47 9.60 6.02
CA LYS A 26 14.40 8.47 6.15
C LYS A 26 14.70 7.79 4.82
N ALA A 27 13.74 7.71 3.90
CA ALA A 27 13.95 7.20 2.56
C ALA A 27 14.96 8.07 1.79
N GLU A 28 14.81 9.38 1.87
CA GLU A 28 15.76 10.33 1.29
C GLU A 28 17.17 10.19 1.90
N ASP A 29 17.27 10.18 3.24
CA ASP A 29 18.54 10.01 3.96
C ASP A 29 19.28 8.73 3.53
N LYS A 30 18.55 7.66 3.24
CA LYS A 30 19.08 6.36 2.81
C LYS A 30 19.31 6.24 1.31
N GLY A 31 18.95 7.27 0.52
CA GLY A 31 19.07 7.27 -0.94
C GLY A 31 18.14 6.24 -1.62
N VAL A 32 16.99 5.95 -1.00
CA VAL A 32 15.94 5.11 -1.62
C VAL A 32 15.48 5.79 -2.91
N LYS A 33 15.23 5.00 -3.95
CA LYS A 33 14.74 5.51 -5.25
C LYS A 33 13.33 5.02 -5.59
N HIS A 34 12.86 4.00 -4.88
CA HIS A 34 11.57 3.36 -5.16
C HIS A 34 10.84 3.10 -3.85
N VAL A 35 9.71 3.75 -3.66
CA VAL A 35 8.71 3.46 -2.65
C VAL A 35 7.60 2.65 -3.31
N LEU A 36 7.18 1.55 -2.69
CA LEU A 36 6.12 0.67 -3.20
C LEU A 36 4.93 0.72 -2.26
N HIS A 37 3.76 1.10 -2.79
CA HIS A 37 2.53 1.28 -2.03
C HIS A 37 1.43 0.34 -2.54
N SER A 38 0.98 -0.58 -1.68
CA SER A 38 0.03 -1.63 -2.05
C SER A 38 -1.45 -1.26 -1.91
N GLY A 39 -1.80 0.01 -2.06
CA GLY A 39 -3.21 0.46 -2.09
C GLY A 39 -3.72 1.01 -0.76
N ASP A 40 -4.99 1.41 -0.75
CA ASP A 40 -5.62 2.20 0.30
C ASP A 40 -4.79 3.47 0.59
N PHE A 41 -4.54 4.19 -0.50
CA PHE A 41 -3.80 5.45 -0.48
C PHE A 41 -4.63 6.54 0.20
N THR A 42 -5.91 6.62 -0.15
CA THR A 42 -6.92 7.48 0.47
C THR A 42 -7.85 6.66 1.37
N ASP A 43 -8.54 7.32 2.29
CA ASP A 43 -9.58 6.65 3.10
C ASP A 43 -10.87 6.43 2.29
N GLY A 44 -10.99 7.07 1.14
CA GLY A 44 -12.18 6.96 0.29
C GLY A 44 -13.44 7.48 0.99
N ARG A 45 -14.58 6.99 0.54
CA ARG A 45 -15.87 7.27 1.16
C ARG A 45 -16.77 6.04 1.05
N SER A 46 -16.77 5.21 2.09
CA SER A 46 -17.57 3.98 2.09
C SER A 46 -19.08 4.24 2.20
N SER A 47 -19.86 3.17 2.00
CA SER A 47 -21.32 3.22 2.18
C SER A 47 -21.76 3.33 3.65
N ARG A 48 -20.82 3.23 4.62
CA ARG A 48 -21.15 3.47 6.03
C ARG A 48 -21.39 4.95 6.26
N ASN A 49 -22.60 5.30 6.66
CA ASN A 49 -22.99 6.72 6.85
C ASN A 49 -22.09 7.43 7.89
N GLU A 50 -21.67 6.72 8.93
CA GLU A 50 -20.86 7.26 10.02
C GLU A 50 -19.43 7.59 9.59
N GLN A 51 -18.91 6.95 8.55
CA GLN A 51 -17.53 7.20 8.09
C GLN A 51 -17.30 8.65 7.68
N ILE A 52 -18.34 9.36 7.21
CA ILE A 52 -18.20 10.78 6.84
C ILE A 52 -17.68 11.64 8.02
N PHE A 53 -17.99 11.25 9.25
CA PHE A 53 -17.52 11.93 10.46
C PHE A 53 -16.09 11.57 10.84
N GLU A 54 -15.53 10.53 10.20
CA GLU A 54 -14.17 10.08 10.38
C GLU A 54 -13.21 10.69 9.34
N LEU A 55 -13.74 11.38 8.32
CA LEU A 55 -12.96 12.01 7.26
C LEU A 55 -12.58 13.46 7.61
N LYS A 56 -11.38 13.87 7.21
CA LYS A 56 -10.95 15.28 7.14
C LYS A 56 -11.54 15.94 5.91
N GLU A 57 -11.53 15.19 4.78
CA GLU A 57 -12.04 15.62 3.48
C GLU A 57 -13.05 14.58 2.96
N PRO A 58 -14.37 14.90 2.97
CA PRO A 58 -15.37 13.92 2.58
C PRO A 58 -15.69 13.91 1.08
N SER A 59 -15.15 14.84 0.30
CA SER A 59 -15.39 14.93 -1.15
C SER A 59 -14.24 14.31 -1.96
N TYR A 60 -14.53 13.94 -3.20
CA TYR A 60 -13.53 13.40 -4.13
C TYR A 60 -12.40 14.39 -4.38
N GLU A 61 -12.76 15.62 -4.76
CA GLU A 61 -11.81 16.70 -5.03
C GLU A 61 -11.02 17.08 -3.77
N GLY A 62 -11.69 17.12 -2.61
CA GLY A 62 -11.02 17.42 -1.33
C GLY A 62 -9.98 16.37 -0.97
N GLN A 63 -10.26 15.09 -1.19
CA GLN A 63 -9.26 14.03 -0.95
C GLN A 63 -8.09 14.12 -1.93
N ILE A 64 -8.33 14.43 -3.22
CA ILE A 64 -7.24 14.66 -4.19
C ILE A 64 -6.37 15.81 -3.72
N GLN A 65 -6.97 16.97 -3.44
CA GLN A 65 -6.23 18.15 -3.01
C GLN A 65 -5.45 17.88 -1.73
N TYR A 66 -6.07 17.22 -0.73
CA TYR A 66 -5.39 16.83 0.51
C TYR A 66 -4.16 15.96 0.22
N CYS A 67 -4.28 14.95 -0.62
CA CYS A 67 -3.16 14.09 -0.96
C CYS A 67 -2.07 14.83 -1.74
N VAL A 68 -2.42 15.65 -2.73
CA VAL A 68 -1.47 16.43 -3.51
C VAL A 68 -0.66 17.37 -2.63
N GLU A 69 -1.31 18.03 -1.67
CA GLU A 69 -0.65 19.02 -0.79
C GLU A 69 0.09 18.39 0.40
N LYS A 70 -0.39 17.27 0.94
CA LYS A 70 0.08 16.73 2.23
C LYS A 70 0.98 15.52 2.12
N TYR A 71 0.83 14.71 1.05
CA TYR A 71 1.73 13.57 0.83
C TYR A 71 3.17 14.07 0.68
N PRO A 72 4.16 13.44 1.36
CA PRO A 72 5.55 13.90 1.29
C PRO A 72 6.05 13.95 -0.15
N GLU A 73 6.79 15.00 -0.50
CA GLU A 73 7.54 15.06 -1.76
C GLU A 73 8.72 14.08 -1.69
N PHE A 74 9.05 13.48 -2.82
CA PHE A 74 10.08 12.48 -2.88
C PHE A 74 10.96 12.61 -4.14
N SER A 75 12.28 12.61 -3.96
CA SER A 75 13.24 12.70 -5.07
C SER A 75 13.27 11.45 -5.96
N GLY A 76 12.81 10.31 -5.43
CA GLY A 76 12.58 9.07 -6.18
C GLY A 76 11.18 8.98 -6.78
N LYS A 77 10.62 7.76 -6.83
CA LYS A 77 9.26 7.50 -7.28
C LYS A 77 8.50 6.63 -6.29
N THR A 78 7.25 7.00 -6.02
CA THR A 78 6.27 6.18 -5.31
C THR A 78 5.41 5.46 -6.33
N TYR A 79 5.53 4.15 -6.41
CA TYR A 79 4.71 3.29 -7.26
C TYR A 79 3.52 2.78 -6.46
N VAL A 80 2.31 3.07 -6.93
CA VAL A 80 1.09 2.82 -6.16
C VAL A 80 0.03 2.10 -6.98
N ILE A 81 -0.64 1.14 -6.36
CA ILE A 81 -1.90 0.57 -6.85
C ILE A 81 -3.07 1.15 -6.04
N GLN A 82 -4.26 1.11 -6.62
CA GLN A 82 -5.49 1.45 -5.92
C GLN A 82 -5.96 0.28 -5.07
N GLY A 83 -6.41 0.54 -3.84
CA GLY A 83 -6.98 -0.44 -2.94
C GLY A 83 -8.51 -0.29 -2.82
N ASN A 84 -9.12 -1.07 -1.92
CA ASN A 84 -10.57 -1.11 -1.81
C ASN A 84 -11.20 0.18 -1.26
N HIS A 85 -10.47 0.96 -0.45
CA HIS A 85 -10.91 2.27 0.02
C HIS A 85 -10.88 3.29 -1.13
N ASP A 86 -9.84 3.31 -1.92
CA ASP A 86 -9.75 4.14 -3.13
C ASP A 86 -10.86 3.79 -4.13
N ASP A 87 -11.22 2.50 -4.24
CA ASP A 87 -12.25 1.96 -5.13
C ASP A 87 -13.67 2.39 -4.79
N TRP A 88 -13.94 2.95 -3.62
CA TRP A 88 -15.26 3.53 -3.32
C TRP A 88 -15.63 4.65 -4.29
N TRP A 89 -14.66 5.43 -4.73
CA TRP A 89 -14.88 6.47 -5.73
C TRP A 89 -15.20 5.88 -7.10
N TYR A 90 -14.49 4.83 -7.52
CA TYR A 90 -14.81 4.14 -8.76
C TYR A 90 -16.23 3.53 -8.72
N LYS A 91 -16.59 2.86 -7.64
CA LYS A 91 -17.94 2.27 -7.44
C LYS A 91 -19.06 3.31 -7.39
N SER A 92 -18.77 4.50 -6.88
CA SER A 92 -19.78 5.56 -6.72
C SER A 92 -19.97 6.42 -7.96
N ASN A 93 -18.90 6.72 -8.70
CA ASN A 93 -18.93 7.67 -9.82
C ASN A 93 -18.02 7.32 -11.00
N GLY A 94 -17.36 6.16 -10.99
CA GLY A 94 -16.46 5.73 -12.05
C GLY A 94 -15.08 6.39 -12.04
N SER A 95 -14.69 7.07 -10.95
CA SER A 95 -13.42 7.82 -10.89
C SER A 95 -12.34 7.06 -10.18
N GLU A 96 -11.13 7.02 -10.77
CA GLU A 96 -9.91 6.44 -10.20
C GLU A 96 -9.14 7.52 -9.44
N ILE A 97 -9.29 7.59 -8.11
CA ILE A 97 -8.76 8.69 -7.30
C ILE A 97 -7.22 8.70 -7.28
N VAL A 98 -6.58 7.55 -7.13
CA VAL A 98 -5.12 7.46 -7.11
C VAL A 98 -4.51 7.89 -8.45
N LYS A 99 -5.17 7.56 -9.56
CA LYS A 99 -4.78 8.01 -10.89
C LYS A 99 -4.92 9.52 -11.07
N ALA A 100 -5.95 10.11 -10.46
CA ALA A 100 -6.14 11.57 -10.48
C ALA A 100 -5.03 12.27 -9.68
N ILE A 101 -4.70 11.76 -8.48
CA ILE A 101 -3.58 12.27 -7.66
C ILE A 101 -2.25 12.17 -8.42
N ALA A 102 -1.97 11.01 -9.06
CA ALA A 102 -0.74 10.81 -9.83
C ALA A 102 -0.59 11.74 -11.04
N LYS A 103 -1.67 12.31 -11.56
CA LYS A 103 -1.59 13.34 -12.62
C LYS A 103 -1.10 14.69 -12.13
N GLU A 104 -1.30 14.98 -10.86
CA GLU A 104 -0.90 16.25 -10.22
C GLU A 104 0.48 16.15 -9.53
N ARG A 105 1.10 14.95 -9.52
CA ARG A 105 2.34 14.65 -8.79
C ARG A 105 3.30 13.84 -9.64
N ASP A 106 4.42 14.45 -10.03
CA ASP A 106 5.45 13.78 -10.85
C ASP A 106 6.16 12.63 -10.14
N ASP A 107 6.20 12.65 -8.80
CA ASP A 107 6.85 11.62 -7.97
C ASP A 107 5.95 10.40 -7.68
N ILE A 108 4.66 10.45 -8.05
CA ILE A 108 3.70 9.35 -7.87
C ILE A 108 3.39 8.67 -9.20
N VAL A 109 3.54 7.36 -9.26
CA VAL A 109 3.28 6.55 -10.45
C VAL A 109 2.15 5.57 -10.18
N TYR A 110 0.99 5.81 -10.79
CA TYR A 110 -0.15 4.91 -10.70
C TYR A 110 0.06 3.69 -11.59
N LEU A 111 -0.05 2.49 -11.02
CA LEU A 111 0.17 1.22 -11.72
C LEU A 111 -1.12 0.48 -12.09
N GLY A 112 -2.25 0.85 -11.51
CA GLY A 112 -3.54 0.18 -11.73
C GLY A 112 -4.30 -0.07 -10.44
N ALA A 113 -5.43 -0.78 -10.53
CA ALA A 113 -6.25 -1.17 -9.38
C ALA A 113 -5.93 -2.60 -8.94
N ASP A 114 -6.06 -2.87 -7.66
CA ASP A 114 -5.97 -4.17 -6.99
C ASP A 114 -4.63 -4.91 -7.13
N VAL A 115 -4.10 -5.05 -8.34
CA VAL A 115 -2.87 -5.78 -8.64
C VAL A 115 -2.07 -5.14 -9.77
N ALA A 116 -0.75 -5.10 -9.61
CA ALA A 116 0.14 -4.70 -10.69
C ALA A 116 1.49 -5.43 -10.62
N ASP A 117 2.04 -5.74 -11.79
CA ASP A 117 3.38 -6.27 -11.95
C ASP A 117 4.32 -5.18 -12.46
N MET A 118 5.50 -5.10 -11.89
CA MET A 118 6.54 -4.17 -12.31
C MET A 118 7.93 -4.80 -12.21
N LYS A 119 8.92 -4.13 -12.82
CA LYS A 119 10.33 -4.51 -12.69
C LYS A 119 11.13 -3.38 -12.06
N ILE A 120 11.98 -3.73 -11.11
CA ILE A 120 13.00 -2.85 -10.56
C ILE A 120 14.36 -3.48 -10.87
N GLY A 121 15.02 -2.98 -11.91
CA GLY A 121 16.18 -3.66 -12.46
C GLY A 121 15.83 -5.07 -12.95
N LYS A 122 16.45 -6.09 -12.35
CA LYS A 122 16.17 -7.50 -12.67
C LYS A 122 15.01 -8.09 -11.86
N LEU A 123 14.58 -7.42 -10.77
CA LEU A 123 13.52 -7.91 -9.89
C LEU A 123 12.15 -7.81 -10.55
N ARG A 124 11.38 -8.89 -10.50
CA ARG A 124 9.96 -8.92 -10.79
C ARG A 124 9.21 -8.71 -9.47
N VAL A 125 8.43 -7.65 -9.40
CA VAL A 125 7.67 -7.29 -8.20
C VAL A 125 6.20 -7.29 -8.54
N ARG A 126 5.39 -7.93 -7.72
CA ARG A 126 3.93 -7.85 -7.76
C ARG A 126 3.45 -7.12 -6.52
N LEU A 127 2.67 -6.07 -6.74
CA LEU A 127 1.84 -5.43 -5.73
C LEU A 127 0.44 -6.03 -5.83
N PHE A 128 -0.13 -6.37 -4.69
CA PHE A 128 -1.51 -6.84 -4.58
C PHE A 128 -2.11 -6.23 -3.33
N HIS A 129 -3.22 -5.50 -3.48
CA HIS A 129 -3.81 -4.86 -2.29
C HIS A 129 -4.28 -5.91 -1.28
N GLY A 130 -4.94 -6.92 -1.72
CA GLY A 130 -5.54 -7.93 -0.86
C GLY A 130 -7.06 -7.87 -0.91
N ALA A 131 -7.68 -8.86 -0.31
CA ALA A 131 -9.15 -8.96 -0.24
C ALA A 131 -9.61 -9.81 0.94
N GLY A 132 -10.82 -9.55 1.41
CA GLY A 132 -11.50 -10.29 2.48
C GLY A 132 -11.03 -9.87 3.88
N GLY A 133 -11.73 -10.35 4.90
CA GLY A 133 -11.47 -9.98 6.30
C GLY A 133 -10.26 -10.69 6.91
N ASN A 134 -9.95 -10.32 8.15
CA ASN A 134 -8.92 -10.95 8.95
C ASN A 134 -9.17 -12.44 9.14
N ALA A 135 -8.10 -13.22 9.10
CA ALA A 135 -8.11 -14.64 9.40
C ALA A 135 -7.39 -14.91 10.73
N TYR A 136 -7.69 -16.04 11.37
CA TYR A 136 -7.02 -16.43 12.63
C TYR A 136 -5.49 -16.47 12.47
N ALA A 137 -5.01 -17.09 11.37
CA ALA A 137 -3.58 -17.09 11.05
C ALA A 137 -3.24 -15.86 10.21
N LYS A 138 -2.35 -14.99 10.69
CA LYS A 138 -1.90 -13.77 10.00
C LYS A 138 -1.41 -14.03 8.57
N SER A 139 -0.75 -15.17 8.34
CA SER A 139 -0.18 -15.56 7.05
C SER A 139 -1.19 -16.13 6.05
N TYR A 140 -2.41 -16.47 6.48
CA TYR A 140 -3.35 -17.27 5.67
C TYR A 140 -3.67 -16.63 4.31
N ARG A 141 -4.00 -15.33 4.32
CA ARG A 141 -4.37 -14.61 3.09
C ARG A 141 -3.17 -14.49 2.14
N LEU A 142 -2.01 -14.18 2.68
CA LEU A 142 -0.76 -14.07 1.93
C LEU A 142 -0.37 -15.41 1.30
N GLN A 143 -0.41 -16.50 2.07
CA GLN A 143 -0.14 -17.86 1.57
C GLN A 143 -1.12 -18.24 0.46
N LYS A 144 -2.42 -18.09 0.71
CA LYS A 144 -3.45 -18.43 -0.27
C LYS A 144 -3.27 -17.69 -1.60
N TYR A 145 -2.94 -16.41 -1.55
CA TYR A 145 -2.69 -15.63 -2.77
C TYR A 145 -1.39 -16.05 -3.45
N ALA A 146 -0.30 -16.21 -2.71
CA ALA A 146 0.98 -16.66 -3.26
C ALA A 146 0.86 -18.04 -3.94
N ASP A 147 0.07 -18.95 -3.39
CA ASP A 147 -0.19 -20.27 -3.97
C ASP A 147 -1.06 -20.22 -5.22
N SER A 148 -1.93 -19.22 -5.34
CA SER A 148 -2.79 -19.05 -6.53
C SER A 148 -2.04 -18.56 -7.75
N ILE A 149 -0.82 -18.00 -7.59
CA ILE A 149 -0.02 -17.48 -8.70
C ILE A 149 0.63 -18.66 -9.44
N PRO A 150 0.38 -18.82 -10.76
CA PRO A 150 1.03 -19.84 -11.56
C PRO A 150 2.55 -19.74 -11.48
N LEU A 151 3.26 -20.87 -11.44
CA LEU A 151 4.72 -20.92 -11.25
C LEU A 151 5.49 -20.03 -12.22
N VAL A 152 5.03 -19.95 -13.48
CA VAL A 152 5.67 -19.16 -14.54
C VAL A 152 5.48 -17.64 -14.36
N GLU A 153 4.47 -17.24 -13.60
CA GLU A 153 4.12 -15.85 -13.32
C GLU A 153 4.59 -15.38 -11.94
N ARG A 154 5.11 -16.29 -11.11
CA ARG A 154 5.53 -15.94 -9.75
C ARG A 154 6.57 -14.82 -9.77
N PRO A 155 6.34 -13.73 -9.04
CA PRO A 155 7.29 -12.66 -8.89
C PRO A 155 8.45 -13.09 -7.99
N ASP A 156 9.55 -12.36 -8.02
CA ASP A 156 10.63 -12.50 -7.05
C ASP A 156 10.20 -11.92 -5.68
N ILE A 157 9.39 -10.86 -5.73
CA ILE A 157 8.82 -10.20 -4.56
C ILE A 157 7.32 -10.01 -4.76
N LEU A 158 6.54 -10.46 -3.79
CA LEU A 158 5.12 -10.17 -3.61
C LEU A 158 4.95 -9.23 -2.43
N GLN A 159 4.26 -8.11 -2.63
CA GLN A 159 3.87 -7.21 -1.55
C GLN A 159 2.36 -7.10 -1.49
N THR A 160 1.80 -7.20 -0.27
CA THR A 160 0.35 -7.06 -0.03
C THR A 160 0.08 -6.03 1.06
N GLY A 161 -1.12 -5.44 1.06
CA GLY A 161 -1.67 -4.56 2.09
C GLY A 161 -2.93 -5.13 2.73
N HIS A 162 -3.92 -4.26 3.01
CA HIS A 162 -5.30 -4.55 3.39
C HIS A 162 -5.53 -5.12 4.81
N ILE A 163 -4.63 -5.94 5.30
CA ILE A 163 -4.83 -6.66 6.59
C ILE A 163 -4.33 -5.84 7.79
N HIS A 164 -3.64 -4.73 7.56
CA HIS A 164 -3.09 -3.83 8.58
C HIS A 164 -2.15 -4.51 9.59
N GLN A 165 -1.50 -5.60 9.19
CA GLN A 165 -0.56 -6.35 10.02
C GLN A 165 0.66 -6.75 9.21
N SER A 166 1.85 -6.54 9.77
CA SER A 166 3.10 -6.93 9.13
C SER A 166 3.36 -8.43 9.25
N PHE A 167 3.72 -9.03 8.13
CA PHE A 167 4.16 -10.41 8.08
C PHE A 167 5.13 -10.62 6.91
N TYR A 168 6.12 -11.47 7.11
CA TYR A 168 7.03 -11.90 6.06
C TYR A 168 7.08 -13.41 5.99
N MET A 169 7.09 -13.94 4.78
CA MET A 169 7.36 -15.35 4.51
C MET A 169 8.04 -15.53 3.16
N LYS A 170 8.67 -16.68 2.98
CA LYS A 170 9.15 -17.12 1.67
C LYS A 170 8.32 -18.28 1.17
N GLN A 171 7.74 -18.16 -0.02
CA GLN A 171 6.96 -19.21 -0.68
C GLN A 171 7.67 -19.63 -1.97
N GLY A 172 8.33 -20.79 -1.92
CA GLY A 172 9.24 -21.17 -2.99
C GLY A 172 10.39 -20.16 -3.13
N ASN A 173 10.51 -19.52 -4.29
CA ASN A 173 11.52 -18.48 -4.55
C ASN A 173 10.95 -17.05 -4.39
N THR A 174 9.67 -16.90 -4.06
CA THR A 174 9.03 -15.58 -3.87
C THR A 174 9.19 -15.12 -2.43
N HIS A 175 9.71 -13.94 -2.25
CA HIS A 175 9.72 -13.22 -0.97
C HIS A 175 8.40 -12.45 -0.81
N CYS A 176 7.60 -12.83 0.16
CA CYS A 176 6.25 -12.29 0.38
C CYS A 176 6.23 -11.36 1.59
N PHE A 177 5.88 -10.10 1.37
CA PHE A 177 5.77 -9.06 2.38
C PHE A 177 4.32 -8.63 2.50
N GLN A 178 3.71 -8.84 3.64
CA GLN A 178 2.46 -8.19 4.02
C GLN A 178 2.85 -6.91 4.76
N THR A 179 2.37 -5.79 4.28
CA THR A 179 2.63 -4.47 4.88
C THR A 179 1.50 -4.10 5.83
N SER A 180 1.84 -3.30 6.82
CA SER A 180 0.89 -2.78 7.77
C SER A 180 0.28 -1.45 7.29
N CYS A 181 -0.48 -0.78 8.13
CA CYS A 181 -1.10 0.51 7.83
C CYS A 181 -0.38 1.67 8.53
N LEU A 182 -0.59 2.87 8.01
CA LEU A 182 -0.19 4.14 8.64
C LEU A 182 -1.41 4.93 9.09
N GLN A 183 -2.35 4.23 9.72
CA GLN A 183 -3.57 4.80 10.28
C GLN A 183 -3.74 4.33 11.73
N ASP A 184 -4.19 5.20 12.62
CA ASP A 184 -4.63 4.81 13.95
C ASP A 184 -5.95 4.06 13.88
N LEU A 185 -6.21 3.19 14.86
CA LEU A 185 -7.47 2.44 14.92
C LEU A 185 -8.67 3.38 14.85
N THR A 186 -9.50 3.16 13.87
CA THR A 186 -10.80 3.82 13.73
C THR A 186 -11.81 3.30 14.78
N PRO A 187 -12.91 4.00 15.05
CA PRO A 187 -13.99 3.48 15.91
C PRO A 187 -14.52 2.13 15.44
N PHE A 188 -14.66 1.95 14.13
CA PHE A 188 -15.08 0.68 13.54
C PHE A 188 -14.09 -0.45 13.85
N GLU A 189 -12.80 -0.25 13.60
CA GLU A 189 -11.78 -1.28 13.86
C GLU A 189 -11.68 -1.65 15.33
N ARG A 190 -11.80 -0.65 16.23
CA ARG A 190 -11.87 -0.90 17.68
C ARG A 190 -13.07 -1.74 18.05
N SER A 191 -14.25 -1.45 17.47
CA SER A 191 -15.46 -2.22 17.74
C SER A 191 -15.37 -3.67 17.27
N MET A 192 -14.57 -3.92 16.22
CA MET A 192 -14.29 -5.26 15.69
C MET A 192 -13.15 -5.98 16.41
N GLY A 193 -12.48 -5.33 17.36
CA GLY A 193 -11.34 -5.90 18.08
C GLY A 193 -10.09 -6.06 17.22
N PHE A 194 -9.93 -5.25 16.17
CA PHE A 194 -8.73 -5.28 15.33
C PHE A 194 -7.54 -4.71 16.07
N ASN A 195 -6.37 -5.21 15.72
CA ASN A 195 -5.09 -4.73 16.20
C ASN A 195 -4.19 -4.44 14.99
N ASN A 196 -3.95 -3.17 14.72
CA ASN A 196 -3.14 -2.71 13.60
C ASN A 196 -1.71 -2.46 14.04
N ASP A 197 -0.75 -3.08 13.34
CA ASP A 197 0.64 -2.69 13.48
C ASP A 197 0.86 -1.35 12.73
N LYS A 198 1.86 -0.56 13.13
CA LYS A 198 2.34 0.60 12.35
C LYS A 198 3.78 0.36 11.97
N SER A 199 3.98 -0.18 10.78
CA SER A 199 5.32 -0.57 10.33
C SER A 199 5.43 -0.57 8.82
N VAL A 200 6.65 -0.46 8.34
CA VAL A 200 7.03 -0.55 6.93
C VAL A 200 8.19 -1.53 6.77
N TRP A 201 8.41 -1.99 5.56
CA TRP A 201 9.55 -2.83 5.24
C TRP A 201 10.62 -2.03 4.51
N TRP A 202 11.83 -2.06 5.04
CA TRP A 202 13.04 -1.61 4.33
C TRP A 202 13.72 -2.84 3.76
N VAL A 203 13.85 -2.91 2.44
CA VAL A 203 14.34 -4.11 1.77
C VAL A 203 15.52 -3.79 0.88
N ASP A 204 16.67 -4.34 1.26
CA ASP A 204 17.84 -4.43 0.38
C ASP A 204 17.85 -5.79 -0.31
N VAL A 205 18.03 -5.77 -1.62
CA VAL A 205 18.08 -6.99 -2.41
C VAL A 205 19.46 -7.15 -3.00
N TYR A 206 20.06 -8.28 -2.70
CA TYR A 206 21.37 -8.67 -3.20
C TYR A 206 21.23 -9.86 -4.16
N PHE A 207 22.08 -9.90 -5.16
CA PHE A 207 22.11 -10.98 -6.13
C PHE A 207 23.47 -11.71 -6.03
N ASP A 208 23.42 -13.03 -6.08
CA ASP A 208 24.62 -13.84 -6.25
C ASP A 208 25.13 -13.74 -7.72
N ASN A 209 26.29 -14.36 -7.98
CA ASN A 209 26.89 -14.39 -9.32
C ASN A 209 26.03 -15.13 -10.37
N ARG A 210 25.03 -15.90 -9.93
CA ARG A 210 24.07 -16.62 -10.78
C ARG A 210 22.77 -15.84 -10.97
N GLY A 211 22.63 -14.70 -10.30
CA GLY A 211 21.43 -13.85 -10.35
C GLY A 211 20.31 -14.29 -9.40
N ASN A 212 20.58 -15.19 -8.45
CA ASN A 212 19.61 -15.53 -7.41
C ASN A 212 19.62 -14.45 -6.32
N ILE A 213 18.45 -14.24 -5.73
CA ILE A 213 18.25 -13.31 -4.60
C ILE A 213 18.62 -14.03 -3.30
N TYR A 214 19.30 -13.33 -2.39
CA TYR A 214 19.63 -13.79 -1.05
C TYR A 214 19.52 -12.66 -0.03
#